data_e32476b84d3695a64dfcec661a772b29
#
_entry.id   e32476b84d3695a64dfcec661a772b29
#
_cell.length_a   1.000
_cell.length_b   1.000
_cell.length_c   1.000
_cell.angle_alpha   90.00
_cell.angle_beta   90.00
_cell.angle_gamma   90.00
#
_symmetry.space_group_name_H-M   'P 1'
#
loop_
_entity.id
_entity.type
_entity.pdbx_description
1 polymer ?
#
loop_
_entity_poly.entity_id
_entity_poly.type
_entity_poly.pdbx_seq_one_letter_code
_entity_poly.pdbx_strand_id
1 'polypeptide(L)'
;MSEEEIQQPVEEVISTLENISIDDWKSFKIDKLAKSLSKAQGEMGSVKKGSVNPFYKSSYADINDCLEVALPALSKHGLALSQGNKFCKESGYFITTTLLHESGEWLRSQIRIPLTNKKDAQEIGSACTYGRRYGLAAMVGLAQVDDDANKTVNERKV
;
A
#
# COMPACT_ATOMS: atom_id res chain seq x y z
N MET A 1 -35.83 33.30 -5.95
CA MET A 1 -35.10 32.10 -6.40
C MET A 1 -36.14 31.00 -6.48
N SER A 2 -36.42 30.51 -7.68
CA SER A 2 -37.34 29.39 -7.89
C SER A 2 -36.70 28.09 -7.50
N GLU A 3 -37.51 27.08 -7.13
CA GLU A 3 -37.00 25.74 -6.80
C GLU A 3 -36.17 25.13 -7.96
N GLU A 4 -36.43 25.52 -9.20
CA GLU A 4 -35.66 25.12 -10.38
C GLU A 4 -34.23 25.69 -10.41
N GLU A 5 -33.97 26.88 -9.86
CA GLU A 5 -32.62 27.49 -9.80
C GLU A 5 -31.69 26.78 -8.76
N ILE A 6 -32.30 26.07 -7.80
CA ILE A 6 -31.54 25.32 -6.79
C ILE A 6 -31.26 23.90 -7.24
N GLN A 7 -32.13 23.31 -8.08
CA GLN A 7 -31.97 21.92 -8.55
C GLN A 7 -30.81 21.73 -9.53
N GLN A 8 -30.53 22.66 -10.46
CA GLN A 8 -29.46 22.54 -11.44
C GLN A 8 -28.05 22.38 -10.81
N PRO A 9 -27.64 23.15 -9.79
CA PRO A 9 -26.35 22.95 -9.14
C PRO A 9 -26.24 21.62 -8.39
N VAL A 10 -27.36 21.11 -7.87
CA VAL A 10 -27.39 19.83 -7.13
C VAL A 10 -27.23 18.66 -8.09
N GLU A 11 -27.91 18.68 -9.25
CA GLU A 11 -27.78 17.64 -10.27
C GLU A 11 -26.37 17.61 -10.88
N GLU A 12 -25.75 18.77 -11.10
CA GLU A 12 -24.36 18.86 -11.58
C GLU A 12 -23.38 18.30 -10.54
N VAL A 13 -23.57 18.58 -9.26
CA VAL A 13 -22.77 18.02 -8.17
C VAL A 13 -22.98 16.50 -8.08
N ILE A 14 -24.22 16.01 -8.18
CA ILE A 14 -24.53 14.58 -8.15
C ILE A 14 -23.88 13.87 -9.36
N SER A 15 -24.00 14.42 -10.58
CA SER A 15 -23.38 13.83 -11.77
C SER A 15 -21.86 13.83 -11.68
N THR A 16 -21.26 14.82 -11.03
CA THR A 16 -19.83 14.87 -10.76
C THR A 16 -19.42 13.83 -9.72
N LEU A 17 -20.24 13.59 -8.69
CA LEU A 17 -20.00 12.57 -7.66
C LEU A 17 -20.19 11.15 -8.22
N GLU A 18 -21.12 10.92 -9.13
CA GLU A 18 -21.33 9.65 -9.83
C GLU A 18 -20.16 9.31 -10.77
N ASN A 19 -19.48 10.31 -11.29
CA ASN A 19 -18.28 10.16 -12.13
C ASN A 19 -16.97 10.06 -11.32
N ILE A 20 -17.00 10.17 -9.99
CA ILE A 20 -15.86 9.84 -9.15
C ILE A 20 -15.72 8.31 -9.19
N SER A 21 -14.95 7.82 -10.13
CA SER A 21 -14.60 6.42 -10.22
C SER A 21 -14.00 5.95 -8.88
N ILE A 22 -14.55 4.86 -8.34
CA ILE A 22 -14.01 4.17 -7.15
C ILE A 22 -12.55 3.71 -7.40
N ASP A 23 -12.10 3.79 -8.64
CA ASP A 23 -10.76 3.42 -9.13
C ASP A 23 -9.78 4.59 -9.22
N ASP A 24 -10.03 5.72 -8.57
CA ASP A 24 -9.04 6.79 -8.50
C ASP A 24 -7.81 6.35 -7.73
N TRP A 25 -6.72 6.13 -8.47
CA TRP A 25 -5.43 5.72 -7.94
C TRP A 25 -4.58 6.88 -7.44
N LYS A 26 -4.95 8.11 -7.78
CA LYS A 26 -4.21 9.31 -7.41
C LYS A 26 -5.10 10.56 -7.42
N SER A 27 -4.66 11.58 -6.69
CA SER A 27 -5.23 12.92 -6.79
C SER A 27 -5.00 13.52 -8.19
N PHE A 28 -5.79 14.54 -8.54
CA PHE A 28 -5.69 15.21 -9.85
C PHE A 28 -4.27 15.72 -10.14
N LYS A 29 -3.59 16.27 -9.12
CA LYS A 29 -2.18 16.63 -9.15
C LYS A 29 -1.38 15.74 -8.21
N ILE A 30 -0.14 15.42 -8.58
CA ILE A 30 0.81 14.65 -7.77
C ILE A 30 2.22 15.24 -7.79
N ASP A 31 2.38 16.47 -8.27
CA ASP A 31 3.70 17.07 -8.48
C ASP A 31 4.50 17.22 -7.18
N LYS A 32 3.83 17.69 -6.13
CA LYS A 32 4.43 17.86 -4.80
C LYS A 32 4.71 16.52 -4.14
N LEU A 33 3.74 15.59 -4.20
CA LEU A 33 3.89 14.23 -3.70
C LEU A 33 5.06 13.52 -4.41
N ALA A 34 5.14 13.59 -5.73
CA ALA A 34 6.21 12.95 -6.50
C ALA A 34 7.59 13.50 -6.14
N LYS A 35 7.71 14.83 -5.99
CA LYS A 35 8.94 15.49 -5.54
C LYS A 35 9.36 15.04 -4.13
N SER A 36 8.41 14.95 -3.19
CA SER A 36 8.64 14.52 -1.82
C SER A 36 8.99 13.03 -1.76
N LEU A 37 8.28 12.18 -2.52
CA LEU A 37 8.55 10.74 -2.58
C LEU A 37 9.95 10.46 -3.14
N SER A 38 10.35 11.14 -4.21
CA SER A 38 11.70 11.00 -4.79
C SER A 38 12.81 11.31 -3.79
N LYS A 39 12.62 12.35 -2.95
CA LYS A 39 13.58 12.68 -1.87
C LYS A 39 13.58 11.62 -0.77
N ALA A 40 12.39 11.20 -0.32
CA ALA A 40 12.27 10.18 0.70
C ALA A 40 12.93 8.87 0.25
N GLN A 41 12.71 8.43 -0.99
CA GLN A 41 13.35 7.24 -1.56
C GLN A 41 14.88 7.33 -1.57
N GLY A 42 15.44 8.50 -1.83
CA GLY A 42 16.89 8.73 -1.78
C GLY A 42 17.50 8.61 -0.37
N GLU A 43 16.67 8.74 0.67
CA GLU A 43 17.09 8.62 2.08
C GLU A 43 16.72 7.26 2.70
N MET A 44 15.86 6.47 2.06
CA MET A 44 15.52 5.13 2.52
C MET A 44 16.72 4.19 2.36
N GLY A 45 17.17 3.61 3.46
CA GLY A 45 18.19 2.57 3.44
C GLY A 45 17.67 1.21 3.02
N SER A 46 18.55 0.21 3.02
CA SER A 46 18.15 -1.18 2.81
C SER A 46 17.41 -1.72 4.02
N VAL A 47 16.34 -2.47 3.80
CA VAL A 47 15.64 -3.16 4.89
C VAL A 47 16.49 -4.33 5.36
N LYS A 48 16.90 -4.33 6.63
CA LYS A 48 17.61 -5.45 7.25
C LYS A 48 16.60 -6.52 7.63
N LYS A 49 16.94 -7.78 7.37
CA LYS A 49 16.11 -8.92 7.76
C LYS A 49 16.24 -9.14 9.27
N GLY A 50 15.22 -8.76 10.04
CA GLY A 50 15.17 -8.92 11.50
C GLY A 50 14.49 -10.22 11.95
N SER A 51 13.56 -10.74 11.15
CA SER A 51 12.73 -11.87 11.52
C SER A 51 13.19 -13.19 10.91
N VAL A 52 13.18 -14.27 11.71
CA VAL A 52 13.49 -15.64 11.27
C VAL A 52 12.20 -16.45 11.18
N ASN A 53 11.92 -17.04 10.04
CA ASN A 53 10.82 -17.97 9.90
C ASN A 53 11.21 -19.33 10.53
N PRO A 54 10.57 -19.77 11.64
CA PRO A 54 10.97 -20.99 12.32
C PRO A 54 10.72 -22.27 11.49
N PHE A 55 9.80 -22.22 10.51
CA PHE A 55 9.47 -23.36 9.66
C PHE A 55 10.40 -23.53 8.48
N TYR A 56 10.85 -22.43 7.86
CA TYR A 56 11.68 -22.47 6.65
C TYR A 56 13.13 -22.07 6.90
N LYS A 57 13.50 -21.72 8.14
CA LYS A 57 14.86 -21.25 8.52
C LYS A 57 15.40 -20.13 7.61
N SER A 58 14.49 -19.38 6.98
CA SER A 58 14.79 -18.22 6.15
C SER A 58 14.56 -16.95 6.96
N SER A 59 15.46 -15.97 6.84
CA SER A 59 15.25 -14.65 7.38
C SER A 59 14.52 -13.79 6.36
N TYR A 60 13.50 -13.07 6.80
CA TYR A 60 12.75 -12.14 5.97
C TYR A 60 12.57 -10.81 6.72
N ALA A 61 12.38 -9.73 5.96
CA ALA A 61 11.99 -8.45 6.52
C ALA A 61 10.50 -8.48 6.84
N ASP A 62 10.13 -8.24 8.09
CA ASP A 62 8.72 -8.13 8.47
C ASP A 62 8.16 -6.73 8.19
N ILE A 63 6.88 -6.51 8.53
CA ILE A 63 6.25 -5.19 8.31
C ILE A 63 6.89 -4.10 9.17
N ASN A 64 7.39 -4.44 10.38
CA ASN A 64 8.01 -3.46 11.28
C ASN A 64 9.36 -3.03 10.72
N ASP A 65 10.19 -3.98 10.23
CA ASP A 65 11.46 -3.68 9.56
C ASP A 65 11.25 -2.69 8.39
N CYS A 66 10.18 -2.90 7.60
CA CYS A 66 9.83 -2.01 6.49
C CYS A 66 9.37 -0.62 6.97
N LEU A 67 8.57 -0.56 8.05
CA LEU A 67 8.09 0.69 8.62
C LEU A 67 9.22 1.50 9.25
N GLU A 68 10.16 0.85 9.94
CA GLU A 68 11.34 1.51 10.54
C GLU A 68 12.20 2.23 9.51
N VAL A 69 12.31 1.68 8.30
CA VAL A 69 13.06 2.32 7.21
C VAL A 69 12.23 3.40 6.51
N ALA A 70 10.95 3.12 6.24
CA ALA A 70 10.12 4.00 5.41
C ALA A 70 9.61 5.24 6.15
N LEU A 71 9.04 5.08 7.37
CA LEU A 71 8.32 6.16 8.04
C LEU A 71 9.19 7.38 8.36
N PRO A 72 10.44 7.26 8.85
CA PRO A 72 11.26 8.44 9.11
C PRO A 72 11.54 9.26 7.85
N ALA A 73 11.86 8.59 6.75
CA ALA A 73 12.14 9.24 5.46
C ALA A 73 10.88 9.88 4.89
N LEU A 74 9.73 9.20 4.92
CA LEU A 74 8.45 9.74 4.46
C LEU A 74 8.05 10.98 5.26
N SER A 75 8.04 10.86 6.59
CA SER A 75 7.65 11.95 7.51
C SER A 75 8.52 13.19 7.33
N LYS A 76 9.83 13.03 7.19
CA LYS A 76 10.76 14.13 6.94
C LYS A 76 10.42 14.94 5.70
N HIS A 77 9.82 14.32 4.70
CA HIS A 77 9.43 14.94 3.44
C HIS A 77 7.93 15.24 3.32
N GLY A 78 7.21 15.33 4.44
CA GLY A 78 5.78 15.70 4.47
C GLY A 78 4.85 14.64 3.90
N LEU A 79 5.27 13.36 3.92
CA LEU A 79 4.50 12.23 3.46
C LEU A 79 4.01 11.38 4.63
N ALA A 80 2.75 10.95 4.57
CA ALA A 80 2.14 10.02 5.50
C ALA A 80 1.68 8.76 4.77
N LEU A 81 1.83 7.60 5.44
CA LEU A 81 1.35 6.31 4.96
C LEU A 81 0.07 5.93 5.71
N SER A 82 -0.98 5.57 4.97
CA SER A 82 -2.20 5.00 5.52
C SER A 82 -2.48 3.64 4.89
N GLN A 83 -2.77 2.63 5.71
CA GLN A 83 -3.14 1.30 5.23
C GLN A 83 -4.44 0.85 5.89
N GLY A 84 -5.41 0.48 5.08
CA GLY A 84 -6.72 0.00 5.52
C GLY A 84 -7.13 -1.29 4.84
N ASN A 85 -8.06 -2.00 5.49
CA ASN A 85 -8.66 -3.22 4.96
C ASN A 85 -9.99 -2.87 4.30
N LYS A 86 -10.28 -3.49 3.15
CA LYS A 86 -11.58 -3.43 2.50
C LYS A 86 -12.06 -4.84 2.19
N PHE A 87 -13.31 -5.11 2.52
CA PHE A 87 -13.99 -6.32 2.10
C PHE A 87 -15.01 -6.00 1.01
N CYS A 88 -14.96 -6.73 -0.10
CA CYS A 88 -15.96 -6.69 -1.15
C CYS A 88 -16.54 -8.09 -1.31
N LYS A 89 -17.88 -8.20 -1.34
CA LYS A 89 -18.57 -9.49 -1.37
C LYS A 89 -18.21 -10.31 -2.61
N GLU A 90 -18.06 -9.66 -3.75
CA GLU A 90 -17.76 -10.28 -5.05
C GLU A 90 -16.27 -10.59 -5.20
N SER A 91 -15.39 -9.70 -4.72
CA SER A 91 -13.96 -9.75 -5.04
C SER A 91 -13.05 -10.05 -3.84
N GLY A 92 -13.59 -10.13 -2.61
CA GLY A 92 -12.87 -10.59 -1.43
C GLY A 92 -12.21 -9.49 -0.61
N TYR A 93 -11.10 -9.81 0.09
CA TYR A 93 -10.36 -8.88 0.94
C TYR A 93 -9.26 -8.17 0.17
N PHE A 94 -9.08 -6.88 0.50
CA PHE A 94 -8.03 -6.04 -0.06
C PHE A 94 -7.33 -5.28 1.05
N ILE A 95 -6.04 -5.07 0.88
CA ILE A 95 -5.28 -4.04 1.59
C ILE A 95 -5.16 -2.84 0.66
N THR A 96 -5.65 -1.71 1.12
CA THR A 96 -5.48 -0.42 0.45
C THR A 96 -4.32 0.31 1.11
N THR A 97 -3.30 0.65 0.34
CA THR A 97 -2.17 1.48 0.77
C THR A 97 -2.33 2.85 0.12
N THR A 98 -2.33 3.91 0.92
CA THR A 98 -2.43 5.29 0.45
C THR A 98 -1.24 6.07 0.98
N LEU A 99 -0.51 6.70 0.09
CA LEU A 99 0.51 7.70 0.39
C LEU A 99 -0.14 9.07 0.31
N LEU A 100 -0.02 9.85 1.36
CA LEU A 100 -0.62 11.18 1.52
C LEU A 100 0.48 12.22 1.63
N HIS A 101 0.33 13.35 0.96
CA HIS A 101 1.23 14.50 1.09
C HIS A 101 0.53 15.63 1.83
N GLU A 102 1.28 16.45 2.56
CA GLU A 102 0.77 17.62 3.31
C GLU A 102 -0.03 18.62 2.47
N SER A 103 0.17 18.64 1.14
CA SER A 103 -0.60 19.47 0.21
C SER A 103 -1.99 18.94 -0.11
N GLY A 104 -2.37 17.78 0.41
CA GLY A 104 -3.60 17.09 0.05
C GLY A 104 -3.48 16.18 -1.19
N GLU A 105 -2.33 16.14 -1.84
CA GLU A 105 -2.07 15.19 -2.92
C GLU A 105 -1.94 13.76 -2.36
N TRP A 106 -2.40 12.78 -3.12
CA TRP A 106 -2.35 11.38 -2.67
C TRP A 106 -2.15 10.41 -3.83
N LEU A 107 -1.59 9.25 -3.50
CA LEU A 107 -1.41 8.09 -4.37
C LEU A 107 -1.89 6.83 -3.64
N ARG A 108 -2.62 5.96 -4.33
CA ARG A 108 -3.24 4.75 -3.75
C ARG A 108 -2.94 3.51 -4.57
N SER A 109 -2.80 2.39 -3.88
CA SER A 109 -2.76 1.07 -4.48
C SER A 109 -3.55 0.07 -3.66
N GLN A 110 -3.96 -1.05 -4.27
CA GLN A 110 -4.66 -2.12 -3.60
C GLN A 110 -4.02 -3.46 -3.91
N ILE A 111 -3.93 -4.30 -2.88
CA ILE A 111 -3.50 -5.69 -3.01
C ILE A 111 -4.66 -6.58 -2.59
N ARG A 112 -5.06 -7.49 -3.48
CA ARG A 112 -6.03 -8.53 -3.14
C ARG A 112 -5.38 -9.57 -2.24
N ILE A 113 -6.06 -9.91 -1.14
CA ILE A 113 -5.62 -10.93 -0.21
C ILE A 113 -6.29 -12.26 -0.57
N PRO A 114 -5.52 -13.27 -1.00
CA PRO A 114 -6.05 -14.61 -1.19
C PRO A 114 -6.31 -15.25 0.18
N LEU A 115 -7.55 -15.60 0.48
CA LEU A 115 -7.93 -16.34 1.68
C LEU A 115 -8.46 -17.70 1.26
N THR A 116 -7.95 -18.76 1.89
CA THR A 116 -8.42 -20.13 1.70
C THR A 116 -9.58 -20.46 2.65
N ASN A 117 -9.51 -19.97 3.88
CA ASN A 117 -10.55 -20.14 4.90
C ASN A 117 -10.99 -18.79 5.49
N LYS A 118 -12.04 -18.19 4.94
CA LYS A 118 -12.56 -16.87 5.33
C LYS A 118 -13.12 -16.80 6.77
N LYS A 119 -13.22 -17.91 7.46
CA LYS A 119 -13.74 -17.98 8.84
C LYS A 119 -12.63 -18.00 9.90
N ASP A 120 -11.37 -18.16 9.48
CA ASP A 120 -10.22 -18.19 10.37
C ASP A 120 -9.65 -16.79 10.56
N ALA A 121 -9.83 -16.23 11.74
CA ALA A 121 -9.33 -14.91 12.10
C ALA A 121 -7.80 -14.84 12.08
N GLN A 122 -7.11 -15.94 12.39
CA GLN A 122 -5.64 -16.00 12.35
C GLN A 122 -5.13 -15.97 10.92
N GLU A 123 -5.77 -16.69 9.99
CA GLU A 123 -5.45 -16.66 8.57
C GLU A 123 -5.63 -15.24 8.01
N ILE A 124 -6.77 -14.60 8.32
CA ILE A 124 -7.04 -13.21 7.91
C ILE A 124 -5.98 -12.26 8.45
N GLY A 125 -5.63 -12.35 9.74
CA GLY A 125 -4.61 -11.51 10.36
C GLY A 125 -3.24 -11.67 9.72
N SER A 126 -2.81 -12.90 9.48
CA SER A 126 -1.55 -13.21 8.81
C SER A 126 -1.52 -12.68 7.37
N ALA A 127 -2.59 -12.91 6.62
CA ALA A 127 -2.73 -12.45 5.24
C ALA A 127 -2.78 -10.91 5.15
N CYS A 128 -3.44 -10.24 6.09
CA CYS A 128 -3.44 -8.78 6.17
C CYS A 128 -2.02 -8.23 6.45
N THR A 129 -1.29 -8.83 7.37
CA THR A 129 0.11 -8.44 7.67
C THR A 129 1.00 -8.59 6.44
N TYR A 130 0.87 -9.72 5.73
CA TYR A 130 1.54 -9.96 4.47
C TYR A 130 1.19 -8.89 3.43
N GLY A 131 -0.09 -8.63 3.21
CA GLY A 131 -0.55 -7.62 2.23
C GLY A 131 -0.09 -6.21 2.57
N ARG A 132 -0.04 -5.85 3.86
CA ARG A 132 0.48 -4.54 4.31
C ARG A 132 1.95 -4.38 3.98
N ARG A 133 2.77 -5.40 4.23
CA ARG A 133 4.21 -5.40 3.93
C ARG A 133 4.45 -5.18 2.43
N TYR A 134 3.82 -5.97 1.58
CA TYR A 134 3.99 -5.84 0.13
C TYR A 134 3.41 -4.54 -0.42
N GLY A 135 2.26 -4.09 0.10
CA GLY A 135 1.66 -2.81 -0.27
C GLY A 135 2.55 -1.62 0.05
N LEU A 136 3.17 -1.61 1.25
CA LEU A 136 4.14 -0.60 1.64
C LEU A 136 5.36 -0.63 0.73
N ALA A 137 6.01 -1.80 0.61
CA ALA A 137 7.25 -1.94 -0.17
C ALA A 137 7.05 -1.52 -1.63
N ALA A 138 5.95 -1.96 -2.25
CA ALA A 138 5.62 -1.58 -3.62
C ALA A 138 5.33 -0.07 -3.77
N MET A 139 4.62 0.54 -2.80
CA MET A 139 4.26 1.95 -2.84
C MET A 139 5.48 2.88 -2.78
N VAL A 140 6.47 2.54 -1.95
CA VAL A 140 7.62 3.42 -1.72
C VAL A 140 8.91 2.92 -2.38
N GLY A 141 8.86 1.81 -3.11
CA GLY A 141 10.03 1.28 -3.82
C GLY A 141 11.08 0.62 -2.92
N LEU A 142 10.69 0.08 -1.75
CA LEU A 142 11.60 -0.67 -0.89
C LEU A 142 11.96 -2.02 -1.52
N ALA A 143 13.25 -2.27 -1.72
CA ALA A 143 13.74 -3.58 -2.12
C ALA A 143 13.61 -4.55 -0.94
N GLN A 144 12.84 -5.61 -1.13
CA GLN A 144 12.86 -6.77 -0.25
C GLN A 144 13.93 -7.72 -0.77
N VAL A 145 15.05 -7.83 -0.07
CA VAL A 145 16.08 -8.79 -0.44
C VAL A 145 15.64 -10.16 0.02
N ASP A 146 14.89 -10.88 -0.81
CA ASP A 146 14.61 -12.30 -0.62
C ASP A 146 15.80 -13.10 -1.17
N ASP A 147 16.61 -13.70 -0.26
CA ASP A 147 17.76 -14.57 -0.64
C ASP A 147 17.35 -15.91 -1.25
N ASP A 148 16.07 -16.16 -1.44
CA ASP A 148 15.57 -17.47 -1.89
C ASP A 148 15.93 -17.77 -3.36
N ALA A 149 16.23 -16.76 -4.17
CA ALA A 149 16.64 -16.94 -5.55
C ALA A 149 18.04 -17.59 -5.68
N ASN A 150 18.89 -17.49 -4.66
CA ASN A 150 20.26 -18.04 -4.72
C ASN A 150 20.36 -19.50 -4.28
N LYS A 151 19.36 -20.06 -3.59
CA LYS A 151 19.39 -21.47 -3.16
C LYS A 151 19.01 -22.46 -4.26
N THR A 152 18.15 -22.06 -5.20
CA THR A 152 17.67 -22.90 -6.29
C THR A 152 18.71 -23.13 -7.42
N VAL A 153 19.75 -22.30 -7.50
CA VAL A 153 20.80 -22.42 -8.54
C VAL A 153 21.88 -23.43 -8.13
N ASN A 154 22.10 -23.65 -6.82
CA ASN A 154 23.14 -24.55 -6.34
C ASN A 154 22.70 -26.01 -6.20
N GLU A 155 21.43 -26.33 -6.20
CA GLU A 155 20.93 -27.70 -6.10
C GLU A 155 20.79 -28.44 -7.46
N ARG A 156 21.01 -27.73 -8.57
CA ARG A 156 20.99 -28.34 -9.92
C ARG A 156 22.37 -28.71 -10.48
N LYS A 157 23.42 -28.73 -9.64
CA LYS A 157 24.76 -29.21 -10.01
C LYS A 157 25.18 -30.37 -9.10
N VAL A 158 24.51 -31.50 -9.22
CA VAL A 158 25.03 -32.83 -8.88
C VAL A 158 24.48 -33.81 -9.90
#